data_c731c4094c00ed2806cf31fcc0ead9c3
#
_entry.id   c731c4094c00ed2806cf31fcc0ead9c3
#
_cell.length_a   1.000
_cell.length_b   1.000
_cell.length_c   1.000
_cell.angle_alpha   90.00
_cell.angle_beta   90.00
_cell.angle_gamma   90.00
#
_symmetry.space_group_name_H-M   'P 1'
#
loop_
_entity.id
_entity.type
_entity.pdbx_description
1 polymer ?
#
loop_
_entity_poly.entity_id
_entity_poly.type
_entity_poly.pdbx_seq_one_letter_code
_entity_poly.pdbx_strand_id
1 'polypeptide(L)'
;QQYDACGKPSICTMHGAFLDVTVFSADPKIREVSELRMLQSMQQAERGKVSGVVFHTNINPFLNDSSYIQNAVSMTGDFVEKLLLQFPDLSIYMENMFDDDPDMLRMLSERLIKYPNYGVCLDYAHASLSRTEIDIWVEALAPYVRHVHINDHDGKHDLHLAVGSGVTDWKKFAVFYEKY
;
A
#
# COMPACT_ATOMS: atom_id res chain seq x y z
N GLN A 1 -6.62 -5.77 22.69
CA GLN A 1 -7.29 -6.95 23.28
C GLN A 1 -7.10 -8.22 22.42
N GLN A 2 -7.51 -8.22 21.12
CA GLN A 2 -7.31 -9.38 20.24
C GLN A 2 -5.83 -9.66 20.00
N TYR A 3 -5.05 -8.63 19.71
CA TYR A 3 -3.60 -8.73 19.50
C TYR A 3 -2.87 -9.29 20.74
N ASP A 4 -3.25 -8.83 21.92
CA ASP A 4 -2.70 -9.34 23.18
C ASP A 4 -3.04 -10.82 23.40
N ALA A 5 -4.27 -11.24 23.03
CA ALA A 5 -4.72 -12.63 23.11
C ALA A 5 -3.96 -13.57 22.16
N CYS A 6 -3.46 -13.06 21.03
CA CYS A 6 -2.64 -13.83 20.07
C CYS A 6 -1.17 -13.97 20.48
N GLY A 7 -0.77 -13.50 21.66
CA GLY A 7 0.60 -13.65 22.15
C GLY A 7 1.60 -12.66 21.56
N LYS A 8 1.14 -11.59 20.92
CA LYS A 8 1.96 -10.50 20.35
C LYS A 8 3.14 -11.03 19.55
N PRO A 9 2.94 -11.51 18.32
CA PRO A 9 4.03 -12.01 17.49
C PRO A 9 5.15 -10.96 17.37
N SER A 10 6.40 -11.40 17.34
CA SER A 10 7.58 -10.53 17.33
C SER A 10 7.72 -9.70 16.05
N ILE A 11 7.10 -10.16 14.96
CA ILE A 11 7.03 -9.46 13.68
C ILE A 11 5.56 -9.45 13.27
N CYS A 12 4.97 -8.28 13.18
CA CYS A 12 3.63 -8.12 12.60
C CYS A 12 3.49 -6.74 11.98
N THR A 13 2.67 -6.65 10.98
CA THR A 13 2.23 -5.41 10.37
C THR A 13 0.78 -5.15 10.74
N MET A 14 0.35 -3.91 10.63
CA MET A 14 -1.01 -3.49 10.85
C MET A 14 -1.53 -2.80 9.59
N HIS A 15 -2.76 -3.08 9.21
CA HIS A 15 -3.43 -2.24 8.22
C HIS A 15 -3.87 -0.93 8.88
N GLY A 16 -3.51 0.20 8.28
CA GLY A 16 -3.90 1.53 8.75
C GLY A 16 -5.34 1.89 8.42
N ALA A 17 -5.66 3.16 8.51
CA ALA A 17 -6.95 3.68 8.08
C ALA A 17 -7.20 3.29 6.62
N PHE A 18 -8.36 2.70 6.36
CA PHE A 18 -8.62 1.89 5.18
C PHE A 18 -9.22 2.72 4.03
N LEU A 19 -10.53 2.73 3.88
CA LEU A 19 -11.24 3.48 2.83
C LEU A 19 -11.42 4.95 3.21
N ASP A 20 -11.78 5.78 2.24
CA ASP A 20 -12.10 7.20 2.40
C ASP A 20 -10.97 8.08 2.97
N VAL A 21 -9.73 7.60 2.91
CA VAL A 21 -8.53 8.33 3.35
C VAL A 21 -7.81 8.89 2.13
N THR A 22 -8.04 10.17 1.83
CA THR A 22 -7.51 10.83 0.63
C THR A 22 -6.70 12.07 1.02
N VAL A 23 -5.42 11.88 1.33
CA VAL A 23 -4.51 12.96 1.76
C VAL A 23 -4.18 13.96 0.65
N PHE A 24 -4.52 13.65 -0.60
CA PHE A 24 -4.38 14.53 -1.77
C PHE A 24 -5.72 15.12 -2.25
N SER A 25 -6.77 15.06 -1.43
CA SER A 25 -8.07 15.65 -1.77
C SER A 25 -7.94 17.15 -2.04
N ALA A 26 -8.69 17.67 -3.01
CA ALA A 26 -8.81 19.12 -3.24
C ALA A 26 -9.51 19.83 -2.07
N ASP A 27 -10.39 19.13 -1.34
CA ASP A 27 -11.05 19.67 -0.15
C ASP A 27 -10.10 19.61 1.06
N PRO A 28 -9.77 20.79 1.68
CA PRO A 28 -8.85 20.82 2.82
C PRO A 28 -9.38 20.09 4.07
N LYS A 29 -10.71 19.99 4.26
CA LYS A 29 -11.28 19.28 5.40
C LYS A 29 -11.16 17.76 5.23
N ILE A 30 -11.33 17.26 4.01
CA ILE A 30 -11.11 15.84 3.70
C ILE A 30 -9.64 15.49 3.92
N ARG A 31 -8.71 16.36 3.48
CA ARG A 31 -7.28 16.16 3.75
C ARG A 31 -6.98 16.11 5.24
N GLU A 32 -7.43 17.10 5.99
CA GLU A 32 -7.19 17.19 7.44
C GLU A 32 -7.64 15.90 8.17
N VAL A 33 -8.85 15.42 7.87
CA VAL A 33 -9.36 14.18 8.47
C VAL A 33 -8.54 12.98 8.01
N SER A 34 -8.16 12.91 6.74
CA SER A 34 -7.36 11.82 6.18
C SER A 34 -5.97 11.76 6.84
N GLU A 35 -5.29 12.88 6.93
CA GLU A 35 -4.00 12.99 7.61
C GLU A 35 -4.10 12.60 9.09
N LEU A 36 -5.15 13.06 9.77
CA LEU A 36 -5.41 12.67 11.16
C LEU A 36 -5.59 11.16 11.32
N ARG A 37 -6.34 10.50 10.42
CA ARG A 37 -6.57 9.05 10.48
C ARG A 37 -5.30 8.25 10.26
N MET A 38 -4.47 8.64 9.30
CA MET A 38 -3.17 8.00 9.09
C MET A 38 -2.24 8.20 10.30
N LEU A 39 -2.18 9.42 10.84
CA LEU A 39 -1.39 9.71 12.05
C LEU A 39 -1.86 8.86 13.24
N GLN A 40 -3.17 8.74 13.46
CA GLN A 40 -3.73 7.89 14.52
C GLN A 40 -3.36 6.41 14.31
N SER A 41 -3.31 5.93 13.08
CA SER A 41 -2.87 4.56 12.77
C SER A 41 -1.41 4.36 13.14
N MET A 42 -0.52 5.30 12.81
CA MET A 42 0.89 5.25 13.21
C MET A 42 1.06 5.24 14.73
N GLN A 43 0.33 6.09 15.45
CA GLN A 43 0.34 6.12 16.91
C GLN A 43 -0.14 4.81 17.55
N GLN A 44 -1.16 4.16 16.96
CA GLN A 44 -1.61 2.85 17.44
C GLN A 44 -0.59 1.75 17.14
N ALA A 45 0.05 1.79 15.98
CA ALA A 45 1.13 0.88 15.62
C ALA A 45 2.31 0.98 16.61
N GLU A 46 2.73 2.19 16.93
CA GLU A 46 3.79 2.45 17.92
C GLU A 46 3.42 1.87 19.31
N ARG A 47 2.20 2.15 19.79
CA ARG A 47 1.69 1.59 21.05
C ARG A 47 1.61 0.07 21.04
N GLY A 48 1.21 -0.49 19.90
CA GLY A 48 1.12 -1.95 19.66
C GLY A 48 2.47 -2.62 19.47
N LYS A 49 3.54 -1.84 19.25
CA LYS A 49 4.89 -2.32 18.93
C LYS A 49 4.90 -3.22 17.69
N VAL A 50 4.11 -2.86 16.67
CA VAL A 50 4.15 -3.53 15.38
C VAL A 50 5.32 -3.01 14.55
N SER A 51 5.75 -3.75 13.54
CA SER A 51 6.91 -3.41 12.72
C SER A 51 6.61 -2.41 11.61
N GLY A 52 5.34 -2.29 11.20
CA GLY A 52 4.96 -1.37 10.14
C GLY A 52 3.46 -1.28 9.90
N VAL A 53 3.07 -0.30 9.11
CA VAL A 53 1.67 0.00 8.77
C VAL A 53 1.49 0.05 7.26
N VAL A 54 0.47 -0.61 6.77
CA VAL A 54 0.06 -0.59 5.36
C VAL A 54 -1.01 0.49 5.17
N PHE A 55 -0.86 1.32 4.14
CA PHE A 55 -1.85 2.32 3.71
C PHE A 55 -2.06 2.21 2.21
N HIS A 56 -3.30 2.41 1.76
CA HIS A 56 -3.64 2.42 0.34
C HIS A 56 -3.28 3.73 -0.36
N THR A 57 -3.05 3.65 -1.66
CA THR A 57 -2.96 4.84 -2.54
C THR A 57 -4.28 5.60 -2.61
N ASN A 58 -5.41 4.90 -2.58
CA ASN A 58 -6.77 5.42 -2.71
C ASN A 58 -6.96 6.34 -3.93
N ILE A 59 -6.21 6.10 -4.99
CA ILE A 59 -6.37 6.82 -6.25
C ILE A 59 -7.66 6.41 -6.95
N ASN A 60 -8.29 7.35 -7.64
CA ASN A 60 -9.46 7.04 -8.46
C ASN A 60 -9.00 6.61 -9.86
N PRO A 61 -9.21 5.35 -10.27
CA PRO A 61 -8.73 4.82 -11.55
C PRO A 61 -9.39 5.46 -12.78
N PHE A 62 -10.50 6.16 -12.61
CA PHE A 62 -11.16 6.90 -13.69
C PHE A 62 -10.56 8.30 -13.92
N LEU A 63 -9.67 8.75 -13.04
CA LEU A 63 -8.98 10.03 -13.13
C LEU A 63 -7.51 9.77 -13.48
N ASN A 64 -7.23 9.61 -14.77
CA ASN A 64 -5.88 9.32 -15.29
C ASN A 64 -5.19 10.55 -15.89
N ASP A 65 -5.67 11.75 -15.58
CA ASP A 65 -5.01 13.00 -15.97
C ASP A 65 -3.68 13.15 -15.26
N SER A 66 -2.65 13.56 -15.99
CA SER A 66 -1.30 13.69 -15.45
C SER A 66 -1.20 14.68 -14.29
N SER A 67 -2.02 15.72 -14.29
CA SER A 67 -2.04 16.70 -13.19
C SER A 67 -2.64 16.12 -11.91
N TYR A 68 -3.65 15.26 -12.04
CA TYR A 68 -4.23 14.54 -10.91
C TYR A 68 -3.21 13.58 -10.29
N ILE A 69 -2.54 12.77 -11.11
CA ILE A 69 -1.49 11.85 -10.64
C ILE A 69 -0.35 12.59 -9.97
N GLN A 70 0.18 13.66 -10.59
CA GLN A 70 1.25 14.47 -10.02
C GLN A 70 0.85 15.10 -8.69
N ASN A 71 -0.38 15.61 -8.56
CA ASN A 71 -0.90 16.14 -7.32
C ASN A 71 -1.00 15.05 -6.24
N ALA A 72 -1.51 13.88 -6.58
CA ALA A 72 -1.60 12.74 -5.67
C ALA A 72 -0.20 12.32 -5.16
N VAL A 73 0.78 12.18 -6.06
CA VAL A 73 2.17 11.86 -5.71
C VAL A 73 2.79 12.93 -4.82
N SER A 74 2.61 14.22 -5.18
CA SER A 74 3.18 15.34 -4.43
C SER A 74 2.63 15.39 -3.00
N MET A 75 1.32 15.46 -2.86
CA MET A 75 0.67 15.65 -1.56
C MET A 75 0.79 14.42 -0.66
N THR A 76 0.61 13.20 -1.22
CA THR A 76 0.84 11.96 -0.47
C THR A 76 2.29 11.87 -0.04
N GLY A 77 3.23 12.17 -0.94
CA GLY A 77 4.66 12.17 -0.64
C GLY A 77 5.02 13.14 0.48
N ASP A 78 4.51 14.37 0.45
CA ASP A 78 4.75 15.37 1.49
C ASP A 78 4.26 14.91 2.87
N PHE A 79 3.11 14.24 2.91
CA PHE A 79 2.55 13.79 4.17
C PHE A 79 3.21 12.50 4.68
N VAL A 80 3.43 11.51 3.81
CA VAL A 80 4.12 10.26 4.18
C VAL A 80 5.55 10.53 4.63
N GLU A 81 6.27 11.47 4.00
CA GLU A 81 7.60 11.90 4.43
C GLU A 81 7.60 12.43 5.87
N LYS A 82 6.60 13.24 6.25
CA LYS A 82 6.44 13.70 7.65
C LYS A 82 6.24 12.54 8.62
N LEU A 83 5.41 11.55 8.25
CA LEU A 83 5.19 10.37 9.08
C LEU A 83 6.45 9.51 9.23
N LEU A 84 7.19 9.28 8.15
CA LEU A 84 8.44 8.52 8.16
C LEU A 84 9.49 9.15 9.08
N LEU A 85 9.58 10.48 9.08
CA LEU A 85 10.47 11.24 9.96
C LEU A 85 10.00 11.23 11.42
N GLN A 86 8.68 11.28 11.64
CA GLN A 86 8.09 11.30 12.99
C GLN A 86 8.15 9.92 13.67
N PHE A 87 8.08 8.84 12.90
CA PHE A 87 8.07 7.46 13.40
C PHE A 87 9.22 6.65 12.76
N PRO A 88 10.50 6.95 13.10
CA PRO A 88 11.65 6.35 12.44
C PRO A 88 11.78 4.83 12.65
N ASP A 89 11.18 4.30 13.71
CA ASP A 89 11.21 2.86 14.05
C ASP A 89 10.03 2.08 13.48
N LEU A 90 9.10 2.75 12.78
CA LEU A 90 7.96 2.12 12.12
C LEU A 90 8.10 2.19 10.60
N SER A 91 7.90 1.08 9.92
CA SER A 91 7.81 1.08 8.47
C SER A 91 6.44 1.54 7.98
N ILE A 92 6.42 2.26 6.86
CA ILE A 92 5.21 2.57 6.11
C ILE A 92 5.28 1.84 4.77
N TYR A 93 4.24 1.07 4.47
CA TYR A 93 4.08 0.36 3.21
C TYR A 93 2.88 0.93 2.47
N MET A 94 3.14 1.56 1.30
CA MET A 94 2.06 2.04 0.43
C MET A 94 1.61 0.92 -0.49
N GLU A 95 0.31 0.69 -0.55
CA GLU A 95 -0.31 -0.44 -1.23
C GLU A 95 -1.15 0.00 -2.41
N ASN A 96 -1.05 -0.71 -3.53
CA ASN A 96 -1.96 -0.60 -4.67
C ASN A 96 -3.34 -1.15 -4.29
N MET A 97 -4.40 -0.38 -4.57
CA MET A 97 -5.78 -0.78 -4.27
C MET A 97 -6.66 -0.75 -5.53
N PHE A 98 -7.07 0.42 -5.97
CA PHE A 98 -7.88 0.61 -7.18
C PHE A 98 -7.06 1.10 -8.36
N ASP A 99 -5.77 1.15 -8.22
CA ASP A 99 -4.85 1.61 -9.26
C ASP A 99 -4.96 0.71 -10.49
N ASP A 100 -5.10 1.32 -11.67
CA ASP A 100 -5.13 0.59 -12.95
C ASP A 100 -3.75 0.29 -13.51
N ASP A 101 -2.73 1.02 -13.03
CA ASP A 101 -1.33 0.88 -13.42
C ASP A 101 -0.41 1.24 -12.24
N PRO A 102 0.88 0.85 -12.29
CA PRO A 102 1.82 1.10 -11.19
C PRO A 102 2.35 2.53 -11.11
N ASP A 103 2.03 3.43 -12.04
CA ASP A 103 2.76 4.69 -12.21
C ASP A 103 2.70 5.61 -10.99
N MET A 104 1.52 5.81 -10.39
CA MET A 104 1.41 6.64 -9.19
C MET A 104 2.28 6.09 -8.04
N LEU A 105 2.18 4.79 -7.77
CA LEU A 105 2.90 4.15 -6.68
C LEU A 105 4.41 4.10 -6.96
N ARG A 106 4.82 3.89 -8.22
CA ARG A 106 6.22 3.96 -8.66
C ARG A 106 6.80 5.35 -8.46
N MET A 107 6.13 6.41 -8.94
CA MET A 107 6.58 7.79 -8.78
C MET A 107 6.68 8.21 -7.31
N LEU A 108 5.71 7.80 -6.49
CA LEU A 108 5.74 8.02 -5.05
C LEU A 108 6.94 7.31 -4.41
N SER A 109 7.21 6.08 -4.83
CA SER A 109 8.31 5.26 -4.32
C SER A 109 9.68 5.80 -4.73
N GLU A 110 9.86 6.28 -5.95
CA GLU A 110 11.07 6.95 -6.40
C GLU A 110 11.43 8.14 -5.50
N ARG A 111 10.43 8.87 -5.03
CA ARG A 111 10.61 9.99 -4.10
C ARG A 111 10.99 9.53 -2.69
N LEU A 112 10.37 8.46 -2.19
CA LEU A 112 10.41 8.08 -0.77
C LEU A 112 11.41 6.97 -0.44
N ILE A 113 11.98 6.26 -1.41
CA ILE A 113 12.90 5.13 -1.16
C ILE A 113 14.19 5.53 -0.43
N LYS A 114 14.52 6.80 -0.38
CA LYS A 114 15.64 7.33 0.42
C LYS A 114 15.42 7.14 1.94
N TYR A 115 14.18 6.89 2.38
CA TYR A 115 13.85 6.59 3.78
C TYR A 115 13.89 5.08 4.01
N PRO A 116 14.74 4.59 4.94
CA PRO A 116 14.92 3.15 5.15
C PRO A 116 13.65 2.44 5.67
N ASN A 117 12.73 3.20 6.27
CA ASN A 117 11.46 2.73 6.79
C ASN A 117 10.28 2.94 5.82
N TYR A 118 10.57 3.18 4.52
CA TYR A 118 9.58 3.19 3.46
C TYR A 118 9.66 1.93 2.62
N GLY A 119 8.51 1.44 2.14
CA GLY A 119 8.41 0.40 1.14
C GLY A 119 7.05 0.38 0.46
N VAL A 120 6.95 -0.48 -0.54
CA VAL A 120 5.68 -0.81 -1.20
C VAL A 120 5.15 -2.10 -0.59
N CYS A 121 3.85 -2.14 -0.31
CA CYS A 121 3.09 -3.36 -0.20
C CYS A 121 2.47 -3.66 -1.56
N LEU A 122 2.93 -4.70 -2.25
CA LEU A 122 2.28 -5.14 -3.47
C LEU A 122 1.15 -6.11 -3.11
N ASP A 123 -0.10 -5.67 -3.26
CA ASP A 123 -1.21 -6.62 -3.30
C ASP A 123 -1.28 -7.22 -4.70
N TYR A 124 -0.92 -8.51 -4.77
CA TYR A 124 -0.80 -9.22 -6.03
C TYR A 124 -2.17 -9.48 -6.69
N ALA A 125 -3.22 -9.64 -5.88
CA ALA A 125 -4.58 -9.82 -6.39
C ALA A 125 -5.13 -8.51 -6.99
N HIS A 126 -4.96 -7.39 -6.30
CA HIS A 126 -5.36 -6.08 -6.83
C HIS A 126 -4.66 -5.78 -8.15
N ALA A 127 -3.34 -5.99 -8.21
CA ALA A 127 -2.58 -5.82 -9.45
C ALA A 127 -3.07 -6.75 -10.57
N SER A 128 -3.41 -8.02 -10.25
CA SER A 128 -3.93 -8.98 -11.21
C SER A 128 -5.34 -8.66 -11.72
N LEU A 129 -6.12 -7.93 -10.95
CA LEU A 129 -7.48 -7.48 -11.31
C LEU A 129 -7.48 -6.16 -12.08
N SER A 130 -6.36 -5.44 -12.11
CA SER A 130 -6.21 -4.19 -12.84
C SER A 130 -6.22 -4.40 -14.37
N ARG A 131 -6.30 -3.30 -15.12
CA ARG A 131 -6.21 -3.36 -16.60
C ARG A 131 -4.78 -3.55 -17.12
N THR A 132 -3.79 -3.37 -16.26
CA THR A 132 -2.37 -3.52 -16.61
C THR A 132 -1.88 -4.92 -16.30
N GLU A 133 -1.13 -5.50 -17.23
CA GLU A 133 -0.56 -6.84 -17.06
C GLU A 133 0.32 -6.93 -15.80
N ILE A 134 0.20 -8.03 -15.06
CA ILE A 134 0.89 -8.23 -13.78
C ILE A 134 2.42 -8.14 -13.90
N ASP A 135 2.99 -8.50 -15.05
CA ASP A 135 4.44 -8.37 -15.30
C ASP A 135 4.89 -6.91 -15.21
N ILE A 136 4.10 -6.00 -15.76
CA ILE A 136 4.38 -4.55 -15.73
C ILE A 136 4.36 -4.04 -14.28
N TRP A 137 3.39 -4.48 -13.49
CA TRP A 137 3.30 -4.17 -12.07
C TRP A 137 4.54 -4.61 -11.30
N VAL A 138 4.90 -5.89 -11.48
CA VAL A 138 6.03 -6.48 -10.77
C VAL A 138 7.34 -5.81 -11.18
N GLU A 139 7.59 -5.63 -12.48
CA GLU A 139 8.81 -5.00 -12.98
C GLU A 139 8.96 -3.55 -12.50
N ALA A 140 7.86 -2.79 -12.49
CA ALA A 140 7.86 -1.39 -12.07
C ALA A 140 8.10 -1.22 -10.56
N LEU A 141 7.57 -2.13 -9.73
CA LEU A 141 7.57 -1.97 -8.28
C LEU A 141 8.60 -2.83 -7.55
N ALA A 142 9.17 -3.86 -8.18
CA ALA A 142 10.14 -4.78 -7.54
C ALA A 142 11.25 -4.08 -6.74
N PRO A 143 11.87 -2.97 -7.18
CA PRO A 143 12.92 -2.29 -6.41
C PRO A 143 12.42 -1.75 -5.06
N TYR A 144 11.11 -1.51 -4.94
CA TYR A 144 10.49 -0.82 -3.80
C TYR A 144 9.71 -1.76 -2.88
N VAL A 145 9.34 -2.96 -3.35
CA VAL A 145 8.54 -3.92 -2.58
C VAL A 145 9.31 -4.37 -1.33
N ARG A 146 8.65 -4.27 -0.18
CA ARG A 146 9.12 -4.74 1.13
C ARG A 146 8.06 -5.54 1.86
N HIS A 147 6.83 -5.54 1.35
CA HIS A 147 5.70 -6.26 1.89
C HIS A 147 4.82 -6.75 0.74
N VAL A 148 4.09 -7.83 0.95
CA VAL A 148 3.18 -8.40 -0.06
C VAL A 148 1.90 -8.82 0.62
N HIS A 149 0.77 -8.44 0.03
CA HIS A 149 -0.51 -9.08 0.34
C HIS A 149 -0.81 -10.14 -0.71
N ILE A 150 -1.22 -11.30 -0.24
CA ILE A 150 -1.59 -12.44 -1.09
C ILE A 150 -2.97 -12.94 -0.72
N ASN A 151 -3.85 -12.92 -1.67
CA ASN A 151 -5.19 -13.49 -1.60
C ASN A 151 -5.58 -13.96 -2.99
N ASP A 152 -6.68 -14.70 -3.11
CA ASP A 152 -7.15 -15.18 -4.39
C ASP A 152 -8.47 -14.52 -4.79
N HIS A 153 -8.80 -14.57 -6.07
CA HIS A 153 -9.96 -13.92 -6.67
C HIS A 153 -10.57 -14.77 -7.80
N ASP A 154 -11.74 -14.39 -8.29
CA ASP A 154 -12.45 -15.06 -9.39
C ASP A 154 -12.09 -14.51 -10.79
N GLY A 155 -11.10 -13.59 -10.86
CA GLY A 155 -10.70 -12.88 -12.08
C GLY A 155 -11.56 -11.66 -12.40
N LYS A 156 -12.48 -11.27 -11.50
CA LYS A 156 -13.39 -10.12 -11.69
C LYS A 156 -13.58 -9.27 -10.44
N HIS A 157 -13.58 -9.91 -9.27
CA HIS A 157 -13.92 -9.26 -8.02
C HIS A 157 -12.83 -9.55 -6.99
N ASP A 158 -12.52 -8.55 -6.20
CA ASP A 158 -11.63 -8.68 -5.05
C ASP A 158 -12.38 -9.40 -3.91
N LEU A 159 -12.24 -10.72 -3.87
CA LEU A 159 -12.98 -11.60 -2.96
C LEU A 159 -12.18 -12.03 -1.73
N HIS A 160 -10.89 -11.74 -1.69
CA HIS A 160 -10.00 -12.20 -0.61
C HIS A 160 -10.12 -13.70 -0.31
N LEU A 161 -10.18 -14.53 -1.37
CA LEU A 161 -10.26 -15.97 -1.22
C LEU A 161 -8.94 -16.54 -0.66
N ALA A 162 -9.02 -17.71 -0.07
CA ALA A 162 -7.82 -18.43 0.34
C ALA A 162 -6.92 -18.74 -0.88
N VAL A 163 -5.61 -18.66 -0.71
CA VAL A 163 -4.62 -18.95 -1.74
C VAL A 163 -4.87 -20.33 -2.36
N GLY A 164 -4.98 -20.38 -3.68
CA GLY A 164 -5.29 -21.59 -4.45
C GLY A 164 -6.78 -21.91 -4.59
N SER A 165 -7.67 -21.04 -4.08
CA SER A 165 -9.13 -21.22 -4.20
C SER A 165 -9.76 -20.40 -5.33
N GLY A 166 -8.99 -19.63 -6.06
CA GLY A 166 -9.42 -18.79 -7.17
C GLY A 166 -8.67 -19.08 -8.47
N VAL A 167 -8.37 -18.01 -9.23
CA VAL A 167 -7.78 -18.10 -10.56
C VAL A 167 -6.38 -17.51 -10.66
N THR A 168 -5.80 -17.06 -9.56
CA THR A 168 -4.45 -16.46 -9.51
C THR A 168 -3.39 -17.46 -9.96
N ASP A 169 -2.49 -17.06 -10.86
CA ASP A 169 -1.34 -17.88 -11.25
C ASP A 169 -0.24 -17.84 -10.18
N TRP A 170 -0.37 -18.71 -9.19
CA TRP A 170 0.59 -18.82 -8.09
C TRP A 170 1.96 -19.33 -8.52
N LYS A 171 2.07 -20.01 -9.67
CA LYS A 171 3.37 -20.42 -10.21
C LYS A 171 4.12 -19.18 -10.73
N LYS A 172 3.40 -18.29 -11.42
CA LYS A 172 3.96 -17.02 -11.88
C LYS A 172 4.37 -16.15 -10.70
N PHE A 173 3.54 -16.05 -9.66
CA PHE A 173 3.90 -15.36 -8.43
C PHE A 173 5.20 -15.91 -7.81
N ALA A 174 5.34 -17.22 -7.70
CA ALA A 174 6.55 -17.85 -7.14
C ALA A 174 7.80 -17.50 -7.95
N VAL A 175 7.71 -17.48 -9.29
CA VAL A 175 8.82 -17.05 -10.16
C VAL A 175 9.22 -15.60 -9.89
N PHE A 176 8.26 -14.71 -9.71
CA PHE A 176 8.54 -13.31 -9.36
C PHE A 176 9.18 -13.18 -7.98
N TYR A 177 8.64 -13.90 -7.00
CA TYR A 177 9.16 -13.89 -5.63
C TYR A 177 10.61 -14.40 -5.53
N GLU A 178 10.98 -15.40 -6.34
CA GLU A 178 12.35 -15.92 -6.40
C GLU A 178 13.32 -14.99 -7.16
N LYS A 179 12.78 -14.22 -8.15
CA LYS A 179 13.60 -13.36 -9.00
C LYS A 179 13.94 -12.02 -8.31
N TYR A 180 13.03 -11.48 -7.52
CA TYR A 180 13.12 -10.14 -6.94
C TYR A 180 13.14 -10.15 -5.40
#